data_19d480920915d9599bcedd6fdffd8013
#
_entry.id   19d480920915d9599bcedd6fdffd8013
#
_cell.length_a   1.000
_cell.length_b   1.000
_cell.length_c   1.000
_cell.angle_alpha   90.00
_cell.angle_beta   90.00
_cell.angle_gamma   90.00
#
_symmetry.space_group_name_H-M   'P 1'
#
loop_
_entity.id
_entity.type
_entity.pdbx_description
1 polymer ?
#
loop_
_entity_poly.entity_id
_entity_poly.type
_entity_poly.pdbx_seq_one_letter_code
_entity_poly.pdbx_strand_id
1 'polypeptide(L)'
;MSTSFTQFDVCIRGAGIVGRSLALMLASQGLRVALVNLHASANAGLGHSDVRAYALNMAAKQLLTDLRCWPEASACTPILKMHIQGDQGGNLEFSAAQQGVEALNWMVDVPSLENNLRKASGFQPLIQEVTESVSAPLTVICEGRASHTRAELGLAFDIKHYDQHALACRIRTQAPHSQVARQWFQKTHGPEILAFLPIGGEASHEWAVVWSLTPARAQALLNVSHDAFQLQLQDASQGIAGAVELMSERAVWPLQLAKASRWTGAMPGSGAGKQAASFALAGDAAHAIHPLAGQGLNVGLADVATLANVIQAKEFWRPLSDLKLLRRYERARQAEVMAMGCVTDGLQTLFAEPSVPVQKLRNWGMSAFNQLNPLKKWMAGEAMKSSRQSTP
;
A
#
# COMPACT_ATOMS: atom_id res chain seq x y z
N MET A 1 -16.51 -43.57 11.20
CA MET A 1 -16.70 -42.14 10.81
C MET A 1 -15.48 -41.38 11.27
N SER A 2 -14.55 -41.11 10.37
CA SER A 2 -13.31 -40.40 10.68
C SER A 2 -13.65 -38.93 10.86
N THR A 3 -13.57 -38.42 12.09
CA THR A 3 -13.62 -36.99 12.37
C THR A 3 -12.33 -36.39 11.81
N SER A 4 -12.37 -35.85 10.59
CA SER A 4 -11.28 -35.08 10.02
C SER A 4 -11.14 -33.84 10.89
N PHE A 5 -10.23 -33.86 11.84
CA PHE A 5 -9.76 -32.67 12.52
C PHE A 5 -9.11 -31.79 11.43
N THR A 6 -9.67 -30.64 11.19
CA THR A 6 -8.99 -29.63 10.34
C THR A 6 -7.64 -29.34 10.99
N GLN A 7 -6.56 -29.63 10.27
CA GLN A 7 -5.20 -29.42 10.75
C GLN A 7 -4.91 -27.94 11.03
N PHE A 8 -5.63 -27.05 10.35
CA PHE A 8 -5.47 -25.59 10.39
C PHE A 8 -6.77 -24.89 10.80
N ASP A 9 -6.60 -23.79 11.51
CA ASP A 9 -7.70 -22.91 11.93
C ASP A 9 -7.98 -21.86 10.83
N VAL A 10 -6.93 -21.40 10.13
CA VAL A 10 -7.02 -20.42 9.04
C VAL A 10 -6.14 -20.85 7.87
N CYS A 11 -6.67 -20.73 6.65
CA CYS A 11 -5.92 -20.82 5.41
C CYS A 11 -5.76 -19.40 4.83
N ILE A 12 -4.51 -18.93 4.63
CA ILE A 12 -4.23 -17.64 4.01
C ILE A 12 -3.70 -17.90 2.61
N ARG A 13 -4.41 -17.43 1.59
CA ARG A 13 -4.00 -17.53 0.18
C ARG A 13 -3.26 -16.27 -0.23
N GLY A 14 -1.95 -16.41 -0.50
CA GLY A 14 -1.03 -15.33 -0.87
C GLY A 14 -0.02 -15.02 0.23
N ALA A 15 1.25 -15.32 -0.06
CA ALA A 15 2.40 -15.17 0.84
C ALA A 15 3.18 -13.85 0.63
N GLY A 16 2.51 -12.78 0.19
CA GLY A 16 3.06 -11.43 0.14
C GLY A 16 3.04 -10.74 1.50
N ILE A 17 3.37 -9.44 1.54
CA ILE A 17 3.47 -8.65 2.78
C ILE A 17 2.19 -8.74 3.62
N VAL A 18 1.02 -8.55 3.02
CA VAL A 18 -0.28 -8.59 3.72
C VAL A 18 -0.57 -9.97 4.30
N GLY A 19 -0.40 -11.03 3.49
CA GLY A 19 -0.67 -12.40 3.93
C GLY A 19 0.28 -12.87 5.03
N ARG A 20 1.58 -12.60 4.92
CA ARG A 20 2.57 -12.95 5.96
C ARG A 20 2.35 -12.16 7.25
N SER A 21 2.03 -10.87 7.16
CA SER A 21 1.70 -10.07 8.34
C SER A 21 0.47 -10.59 9.07
N LEU A 22 -0.58 -10.98 8.33
CA LEU A 22 -1.77 -11.59 8.90
C LEU A 22 -1.46 -12.95 9.53
N ALA A 23 -0.68 -13.80 8.85
CA ALA A 23 -0.28 -15.10 9.38
C ALA A 23 0.44 -14.97 10.73
N LEU A 24 1.40 -14.03 10.82
CA LEU A 24 2.13 -13.76 12.06
C LEU A 24 1.21 -13.26 13.18
N MET A 25 0.29 -12.34 12.88
CA MET A 25 -0.68 -11.86 13.88
C MET A 25 -1.59 -12.96 14.38
N LEU A 26 -2.16 -13.78 13.49
CA LEU A 26 -3.06 -14.87 13.89
C LEU A 26 -2.32 -15.97 14.64
N ALA A 27 -1.10 -16.29 14.23
CA ALA A 27 -0.26 -17.24 14.94
C ALA A 27 0.12 -16.75 16.35
N SER A 28 0.35 -15.45 16.54
CA SER A 28 0.58 -14.87 17.88
C SER A 28 -0.66 -14.98 18.81
N GLN A 29 -1.85 -15.11 18.23
CA GLN A 29 -3.11 -15.38 18.93
C GLN A 29 -3.36 -16.89 19.17
N GLY A 30 -2.39 -17.76 18.83
CA GLY A 30 -2.48 -19.21 19.05
C GLY A 30 -3.18 -19.97 17.92
N LEU A 31 -3.50 -19.36 16.79
CA LEU A 31 -4.16 -20.03 15.67
C LEU A 31 -3.13 -20.72 14.76
N ARG A 32 -3.48 -21.93 14.29
CA ARG A 32 -2.69 -22.68 13.31
C ARG A 32 -3.02 -22.19 11.91
N VAL A 33 -2.02 -21.69 11.21
CA VAL A 33 -2.17 -21.03 9.93
C VAL A 33 -1.49 -21.84 8.82
N ALA A 34 -2.25 -22.18 7.78
CA ALA A 34 -1.68 -22.58 6.50
C ALA A 34 -1.48 -21.33 5.62
N LEU A 35 -0.24 -21.06 5.24
CA LEU A 35 0.11 -19.95 4.35
C LEU A 35 0.39 -20.48 2.95
N VAL A 36 -0.50 -20.22 2.00
CA VAL A 36 -0.39 -20.71 0.63
C VAL A 36 0.53 -19.80 -0.18
N ASN A 37 1.63 -20.37 -0.69
CA ASN A 37 2.59 -19.71 -1.55
C ASN A 37 2.69 -20.43 -2.91
N LEU A 38 1.85 -20.03 -3.86
CA LEU A 38 1.81 -20.62 -5.20
C LEU A 38 3.08 -20.35 -6.03
N HIS A 39 3.88 -19.35 -5.66
CA HIS A 39 5.07 -18.92 -6.40
C HIS A 39 6.38 -19.31 -5.71
N ALA A 40 6.35 -20.21 -4.74
CA ALA A 40 7.56 -20.66 -4.04
C ALA A 40 8.65 -21.19 -4.98
N SER A 41 8.25 -21.79 -6.10
CA SER A 41 9.16 -22.36 -7.11
C SER A 41 9.58 -21.37 -8.22
N ALA A 42 8.79 -20.31 -8.47
CA ALA A 42 9.02 -19.41 -9.62
C ALA A 42 9.96 -18.23 -9.30
N ASN A 43 10.09 -17.85 -8.04
CA ASN A 43 10.89 -16.67 -7.63
C ASN A 43 12.38 -16.96 -7.38
N ALA A 44 12.87 -18.18 -7.62
CA ALA A 44 14.28 -18.55 -7.39
C ALA A 44 15.24 -18.05 -8.50
N GLY A 45 14.76 -17.35 -9.53
CA GLY A 45 15.59 -17.12 -10.73
C GLY A 45 15.53 -15.75 -11.41
N LEU A 46 14.68 -14.82 -10.98
CA LEU A 46 14.57 -13.53 -11.67
C LEU A 46 15.18 -12.41 -10.80
N GLY A 47 16.45 -12.13 -11.02
CA GLY A 47 17.19 -11.00 -10.47
C GLY A 47 16.77 -9.63 -11.01
N HIS A 48 15.45 -9.39 -11.15
CA HIS A 48 14.95 -8.04 -11.38
C HIS A 48 14.88 -7.36 -10.01
N SER A 49 15.74 -6.37 -9.80
CA SER A 49 15.68 -5.55 -8.59
C SER A 49 14.28 -4.92 -8.53
N ASP A 50 13.50 -5.30 -7.52
CA ASP A 50 12.17 -4.71 -7.30
C ASP A 50 12.35 -3.21 -7.07
N VAL A 51 11.85 -2.41 -8.01
CA VAL A 51 11.96 -0.95 -7.96
C VAL A 51 10.99 -0.31 -6.96
N ARG A 52 10.04 -1.11 -6.43
CA ARG A 52 9.01 -0.60 -5.54
C ARG A 52 9.60 -0.20 -4.18
N ALA A 53 9.12 0.92 -3.69
CA ALA A 53 9.27 1.35 -2.31
C ALA A 53 7.91 1.86 -1.82
N TYR A 54 7.57 1.59 -0.57
CA TYR A 54 6.30 2.00 0.01
C TYR A 54 6.51 3.05 1.09
N ALA A 55 5.68 4.10 1.06
CA ALA A 55 5.57 5.07 2.14
C ALA A 55 4.66 4.50 3.24
N LEU A 56 5.24 4.01 4.33
CA LEU A 56 4.49 3.44 5.45
C LEU A 56 4.23 4.50 6.53
N ASN A 57 2.99 4.56 7.03
CA ASN A 57 2.59 5.43 8.12
C ASN A 57 2.98 4.86 9.49
N MET A 58 2.78 5.64 10.54
CA MET A 58 3.11 5.24 11.92
C MET A 58 2.39 3.95 12.35
N ALA A 59 1.15 3.74 11.93
CA ALA A 59 0.40 2.55 12.28
C ALA A 59 0.96 1.28 11.65
N ALA A 60 1.35 1.36 10.37
CA ALA A 60 2.02 0.28 9.67
C ALA A 60 3.40 0.00 10.28
N LYS A 61 4.17 1.06 10.64
CA LYS A 61 5.45 0.93 11.35
C LYS A 61 5.25 0.18 12.66
N GLN A 62 4.28 0.59 13.48
CA GLN A 62 4.01 -0.04 14.77
C GLN A 62 3.66 -1.52 14.61
N LEU A 63 2.72 -1.85 13.70
CA LEU A 63 2.33 -3.23 13.42
C LEU A 63 3.53 -4.09 13.03
N LEU A 64 4.36 -3.63 12.08
CA LEU A 64 5.53 -4.37 11.62
C LEU A 64 6.63 -4.47 12.69
N THR A 65 6.74 -3.47 13.57
CA THR A 65 7.65 -3.48 14.72
C THR A 65 7.19 -4.51 15.75
N ASP A 66 5.91 -4.57 16.07
CA ASP A 66 5.32 -5.54 16.99
C ASP A 66 5.51 -6.98 16.49
N LEU A 67 5.46 -7.16 15.16
CA LEU A 67 5.78 -8.42 14.50
C LEU A 67 7.29 -8.71 14.39
N ARG A 68 8.16 -7.78 14.84
CA ARG A 68 9.64 -7.84 14.69
C ARG A 68 10.10 -7.96 13.25
N CYS A 69 9.34 -7.36 12.33
CA CYS A 69 9.60 -7.39 10.88
C CYS A 69 9.99 -6.02 10.32
N TRP A 70 10.07 -4.97 11.15
CA TRP A 70 10.50 -3.66 10.68
C TRP A 70 11.93 -3.73 10.14
N PRO A 71 12.22 -3.19 8.94
CA PRO A 71 13.55 -3.26 8.33
C PRO A 71 14.59 -2.43 9.08
N GLU A 72 15.87 -2.71 8.78
CA GLU A 72 17.00 -1.93 9.30
C GLU A 72 17.00 -0.50 8.75
N ALA A 73 17.74 0.40 9.42
CA ALA A 73 17.80 1.82 9.08
C ALA A 73 18.28 2.10 7.64
N SER A 74 19.14 1.25 7.09
CA SER A 74 19.58 1.33 5.69
C SER A 74 18.49 1.04 4.67
N ALA A 75 17.47 0.28 5.04
CA ALA A 75 16.34 -0.11 4.19
C ALA A 75 15.03 0.65 4.51
N CYS A 76 15.08 1.60 5.44
CA CYS A 76 13.96 2.49 5.72
C CYS A 76 14.43 3.93 5.95
N THR A 77 13.79 4.88 5.26
CA THR A 77 14.14 6.30 5.32
C THR A 77 12.96 7.09 5.88
N PRO A 78 13.08 7.78 7.02
CA PRO A 78 12.03 8.65 7.52
C PRO A 78 11.83 9.85 6.59
N ILE A 79 10.60 10.23 6.32
CA ILE A 79 10.23 11.47 5.62
C ILE A 79 9.97 12.54 6.68
N LEU A 80 10.91 13.45 6.84
CA LEU A 80 10.79 14.56 7.80
C LEU A 80 10.06 15.77 7.22
N LYS A 81 10.15 15.96 5.90
CA LYS A 81 9.46 17.01 5.16
C LYS A 81 8.89 16.49 3.85
N MET A 82 7.82 17.13 3.42
CA MET A 82 7.25 16.92 2.09
C MET A 82 7.04 18.27 1.42
N HIS A 83 7.65 18.46 0.27
CA HIS A 83 7.48 19.65 -0.56
C HIS A 83 6.62 19.29 -1.78
N ILE A 84 5.51 20.00 -1.92
CA ILE A 84 4.59 19.85 -3.04
C ILE A 84 4.57 21.14 -3.82
N GLN A 85 4.85 21.04 -5.11
CA GLN A 85 4.90 22.19 -6.01
C GLN A 85 3.79 22.06 -7.07
N GLY A 86 2.95 23.07 -7.14
CA GLY A 86 1.87 23.16 -8.12
C GLY A 86 2.36 23.69 -9.47
N ASP A 87 1.57 23.48 -10.51
CA ASP A 87 1.82 23.85 -11.90
C ASP A 87 1.94 25.36 -12.18
N GLN A 88 1.49 26.22 -11.27
CA GLN A 88 1.49 27.69 -11.39
C GLN A 88 2.16 28.38 -10.17
N GLY A 89 3.16 27.75 -9.58
CA GLY A 89 3.97 28.32 -8.50
C GLY A 89 3.37 28.20 -7.10
N GLY A 90 2.26 27.48 -6.89
CA GLY A 90 1.77 27.15 -5.55
C GLY A 90 2.70 26.15 -4.86
N ASN A 91 3.18 26.49 -3.66
CA ASN A 91 4.03 25.62 -2.86
C ASN A 91 3.33 25.23 -1.55
N LEU A 92 3.42 23.96 -1.19
CA LEU A 92 2.92 23.42 0.08
C LEU A 92 4.02 22.62 0.76
N GLU A 93 4.29 22.93 2.01
CA GLU A 93 5.26 22.20 2.83
C GLU A 93 4.58 21.56 4.04
N PHE A 94 4.88 20.28 4.25
CA PHE A 94 4.58 19.58 5.51
C PHE A 94 5.91 19.26 6.20
N SER A 95 5.91 19.39 7.53
CA SER A 95 7.07 19.07 8.36
C SER A 95 6.64 18.23 9.56
N ALA A 96 7.35 17.14 9.82
CA ALA A 96 7.15 16.28 10.98
C ALA A 96 7.30 17.07 12.28
N ALA A 97 8.32 17.95 12.37
CA ALA A 97 8.56 18.80 13.54
C ALA A 97 7.39 19.75 13.82
N GLN A 98 6.80 20.37 12.79
CA GLN A 98 5.64 21.24 12.96
C GLN A 98 4.39 20.49 13.43
N GLN A 99 4.31 19.20 13.15
CA GLN A 99 3.20 18.34 13.55
C GLN A 99 3.45 17.63 14.88
N GLY A 100 4.65 17.70 15.43
CA GLY A 100 5.04 17.05 16.67
C GLY A 100 5.12 15.53 16.56
N VAL A 101 5.50 15.01 15.37
CA VAL A 101 5.67 13.58 15.09
C VAL A 101 7.10 13.25 14.71
N GLU A 102 7.50 11.99 14.88
CA GLU A 102 8.84 11.50 14.55
C GLU A 102 9.15 11.65 13.05
N ALA A 103 8.21 11.26 12.22
CA ALA A 103 8.26 11.40 10.75
C ALA A 103 6.84 11.48 10.19
N LEU A 104 6.69 12.05 8.99
CA LEU A 104 5.41 12.03 8.26
C LEU A 104 5.05 10.63 7.78
N ASN A 105 6.04 9.92 7.25
CA ASN A 105 5.98 8.52 6.80
C ASN A 105 7.42 7.97 6.78
N TRP A 106 7.56 6.67 6.49
CA TRP A 106 8.84 6.01 6.26
C TRP A 106 8.83 5.36 4.87
N MET A 107 9.80 5.71 4.04
CA MET A 107 10.04 4.96 2.81
C MET A 107 10.73 3.64 3.13
N VAL A 108 10.09 2.55 2.76
CA VAL A 108 10.56 1.19 3.07
C VAL A 108 10.86 0.43 1.78
N ASP A 109 12.04 -0.17 1.74
CA ASP A 109 12.46 -1.04 0.66
C ASP A 109 11.70 -2.38 0.71
N VAL A 110 10.99 -2.70 -0.39
CA VAL A 110 10.09 -3.86 -0.43
C VAL A 110 10.84 -5.19 -0.25
N PRO A 111 11.94 -5.46 -0.98
CA PRO A 111 12.70 -6.70 -0.80
C PRO A 111 13.14 -6.96 0.64
N SER A 112 13.61 -5.93 1.33
CA SER A 112 14.04 -6.03 2.73
C SER A 112 12.88 -6.40 3.66
N LEU A 113 11.73 -5.73 3.52
CA LEU A 113 10.53 -6.02 4.30
C LEU A 113 10.01 -7.44 4.03
N GLU A 114 9.91 -7.85 2.75
CA GLU A 114 9.45 -9.19 2.39
C GLU A 114 10.38 -10.29 2.94
N ASN A 115 11.70 -10.05 2.94
CA ASN A 115 12.68 -10.97 3.50
C ASN A 115 12.50 -11.13 5.03
N ASN A 116 12.30 -10.02 5.76
CA ASN A 116 12.06 -10.06 7.20
C ASN A 116 10.77 -10.81 7.54
N LEU A 117 9.68 -10.55 6.82
CA LEU A 117 8.41 -11.25 6.99
C LEU A 117 8.53 -12.75 6.67
N ARG A 118 9.29 -13.11 5.62
CA ARG A 118 9.55 -14.50 5.25
C ARG A 118 10.33 -15.23 6.35
N LYS A 119 11.40 -14.62 6.87
CA LYS A 119 12.17 -15.18 7.98
C LYS A 119 11.29 -15.36 9.21
N ALA A 120 10.55 -14.32 9.62
CA ALA A 120 9.69 -14.37 10.80
C ALA A 120 8.60 -15.45 10.68
N SER A 121 7.93 -15.54 9.52
CA SER A 121 6.92 -16.58 9.28
C SER A 121 7.51 -18.00 9.26
N GLY A 122 8.75 -18.17 8.78
CA GLY A 122 9.45 -19.45 8.77
C GLY A 122 9.88 -19.95 10.17
N PHE A 123 10.11 -19.04 11.12
CA PHE A 123 10.41 -19.38 12.52
C PHE A 123 9.18 -19.58 13.40
N GLN A 124 7.98 -19.24 12.91
CA GLN A 124 6.76 -19.34 13.72
C GLN A 124 6.14 -20.75 13.61
N PRO A 125 6.16 -21.56 14.69
CA PRO A 125 5.76 -22.97 14.63
C PRO A 125 4.27 -23.21 14.30
N LEU A 126 3.42 -22.20 14.48
CA LEU A 126 1.99 -22.25 14.14
C LEU A 126 1.70 -21.88 12.70
N ILE A 127 2.71 -21.46 11.92
CA ILE A 127 2.58 -21.17 10.50
C ILE A 127 3.23 -22.30 9.69
N GLN A 128 2.47 -22.89 8.81
CA GLN A 128 2.98 -23.85 7.83
C GLN A 128 2.80 -23.26 6.42
N GLU A 129 3.91 -23.04 5.73
CA GLU A 129 3.86 -22.65 4.33
C GLU A 129 3.56 -23.88 3.46
N VAL A 130 2.57 -23.76 2.57
CA VAL A 130 2.08 -24.83 1.71
C VAL A 130 1.97 -24.33 0.27
N THR A 131 2.04 -25.25 -0.71
CA THR A 131 1.94 -24.93 -2.14
C THR A 131 0.52 -25.02 -2.68
N GLU A 132 -0.40 -25.65 -1.93
CA GLU A 132 -1.78 -25.85 -2.33
C GLU A 132 -2.74 -25.35 -1.23
N SER A 133 -3.95 -24.99 -1.66
CA SER A 133 -4.99 -24.56 -0.72
C SER A 133 -5.45 -25.73 0.12
N VAL A 134 -5.58 -25.51 1.42
CA VAL A 134 -6.05 -26.50 2.39
C VAL A 134 -7.39 -26.09 2.97
N SER A 135 -8.18 -27.08 3.41
CA SER A 135 -9.47 -26.83 4.08
C SER A 135 -9.25 -26.25 5.46
N ALA A 136 -9.92 -25.13 5.76
CA ALA A 136 -9.94 -24.48 7.07
C ALA A 136 -11.31 -23.81 7.31
N PRO A 137 -11.71 -23.58 8.56
CA PRO A 137 -12.94 -22.83 8.88
C PRO A 137 -12.96 -21.41 8.29
N LEU A 138 -11.80 -20.76 8.21
CA LEU A 138 -11.65 -19.44 7.59
C LEU A 138 -10.55 -19.49 6.52
N THR A 139 -10.90 -19.04 5.31
CA THR A 139 -9.93 -18.78 4.24
C THR A 139 -9.79 -17.27 4.04
N VAL A 140 -8.57 -16.72 4.20
CA VAL A 140 -8.30 -15.30 3.92
C VAL A 140 -7.52 -15.17 2.63
N ILE A 141 -8.04 -14.36 1.71
CA ILE A 141 -7.52 -14.19 0.36
C ILE A 141 -6.70 -12.89 0.31
N CYS A 142 -5.38 -13.04 0.22
CA CYS A 142 -4.36 -11.98 0.17
C CYS A 142 -3.53 -12.05 -1.12
N GLU A 143 -4.13 -12.53 -2.23
CA GLU A 143 -3.46 -12.82 -3.51
C GLU A 143 -3.15 -11.57 -4.35
N GLY A 144 -3.43 -10.38 -3.82
CA GLY A 144 -3.23 -9.14 -4.55
C GLY A 144 -4.30 -8.87 -5.60
N ARG A 145 -4.05 -7.90 -6.46
CA ARG A 145 -5.00 -7.38 -7.45
C ARG A 145 -5.50 -8.43 -8.44
N ALA A 146 -4.62 -9.31 -8.90
CA ALA A 146 -4.93 -10.38 -9.85
C ALA A 146 -5.42 -11.68 -9.15
N SER A 147 -6.12 -11.57 -8.05
CA SER A 147 -6.59 -12.72 -7.26
C SER A 147 -7.43 -13.69 -8.08
N HIS A 148 -6.92 -14.91 -8.26
CA HIS A 148 -7.61 -16.02 -8.91
C HIS A 148 -8.78 -16.51 -8.05
N THR A 149 -8.57 -16.67 -6.73
CA THR A 149 -9.63 -17.12 -5.82
C THR A 149 -10.82 -16.16 -5.82
N ARG A 150 -10.59 -14.85 -5.86
CA ARG A 150 -11.68 -13.88 -5.97
C ARG A 150 -12.52 -14.13 -7.25
N ALA A 151 -11.86 -14.40 -8.37
CA ALA A 151 -12.53 -14.71 -9.64
C ALA A 151 -13.28 -16.06 -9.59
N GLU A 152 -12.67 -17.10 -9.02
CA GLU A 152 -13.31 -18.42 -8.81
C GLU A 152 -14.56 -18.32 -7.93
N LEU A 153 -14.56 -17.44 -6.93
CA LEU A 153 -15.72 -17.17 -6.07
C LEU A 153 -16.80 -16.31 -6.76
N GLY A 154 -16.61 -15.92 -8.04
CA GLY A 154 -17.54 -15.10 -8.78
C GLY A 154 -17.76 -13.70 -8.18
N LEU A 155 -16.79 -13.19 -7.44
CA LEU A 155 -16.88 -11.87 -6.82
C LEU A 155 -16.54 -10.79 -7.86
N ALA A 156 -17.50 -9.93 -8.16
CA ALA A 156 -17.29 -8.79 -9.03
C ALA A 156 -16.21 -7.87 -8.43
N PHE A 157 -15.36 -7.35 -9.30
CA PHE A 157 -14.30 -6.41 -8.96
C PHE A 157 -14.49 -5.16 -9.80
N ASP A 158 -15.12 -4.14 -9.22
CA ASP A 158 -15.41 -2.90 -9.90
C ASP A 158 -14.12 -2.11 -10.09
N ILE A 159 -13.72 -1.93 -11.34
CA ILE A 159 -12.47 -1.26 -11.70
C ILE A 159 -12.80 0.07 -12.37
N LYS A 160 -12.35 1.17 -11.76
CA LYS A 160 -12.31 2.49 -12.35
C LYS A 160 -10.90 2.73 -12.88
N HIS A 161 -10.75 2.74 -14.19
CA HIS A 161 -9.50 3.11 -14.82
C HIS A 161 -9.31 4.62 -14.80
N TYR A 162 -8.11 5.06 -14.44
CA TYR A 162 -7.68 6.42 -14.70
C TYR A 162 -6.93 6.43 -16.02
N ASP A 163 -7.07 7.51 -16.79
CA ASP A 163 -6.29 7.66 -18.03
C ASP A 163 -4.85 8.08 -17.73
N GLN A 164 -4.23 7.34 -16.83
CA GLN A 164 -2.87 7.54 -16.33
C GLN A 164 -2.17 6.21 -16.06
N HIS A 165 -0.87 6.21 -16.30
CA HIS A 165 0.06 5.15 -15.91
C HIS A 165 1.08 5.69 -14.92
N ALA A 166 1.53 4.86 -13.98
CA ALA A 166 2.69 5.14 -13.16
C ALA A 166 3.93 4.56 -13.82
N LEU A 167 4.94 5.40 -14.04
CA LEU A 167 6.30 4.98 -14.34
C LEU A 167 7.11 5.05 -13.05
N ALA A 168 7.81 3.98 -12.69
CA ALA A 168 8.70 3.96 -11.54
C ALA A 168 10.10 3.52 -11.90
N CYS A 169 11.07 4.09 -11.19
CA CYS A 169 12.49 3.73 -11.24
C CYS A 169 13.19 4.16 -9.96
N ARG A 170 14.46 3.78 -9.83
CA ARG A 170 15.36 4.29 -8.79
C ARG A 170 16.42 5.16 -9.44
N ILE A 171 16.77 6.26 -8.78
CA ILE A 171 17.77 7.19 -9.23
C ILE A 171 18.71 7.57 -8.10
N ARG A 172 19.89 8.08 -8.45
CA ARG A 172 20.81 8.74 -7.53
C ARG A 172 21.01 10.19 -7.98
N THR A 173 21.12 11.09 -7.01
CA THR A 173 21.38 12.52 -7.24
C THR A 173 22.72 12.94 -6.65
N GLN A 174 23.27 14.06 -7.13
CA GLN A 174 24.52 14.59 -6.62
C GLN A 174 24.42 15.05 -5.16
N ALA A 175 23.32 15.69 -4.80
CA ALA A 175 23.05 16.10 -3.42
C ALA A 175 22.24 15.02 -2.66
N PRO A 176 22.45 14.87 -1.34
CA PRO A 176 21.64 13.97 -0.52
C PRO A 176 20.18 14.44 -0.44
N HIS A 177 19.25 13.50 -0.25
CA HIS A 177 17.82 13.82 -0.18
C HIS A 177 17.40 14.54 1.11
N SER A 178 18.23 14.54 2.15
CA SER A 178 17.95 15.19 3.43
C SER A 178 16.60 14.84 4.03
N GLN A 179 16.10 13.62 3.79
CA GLN A 179 14.81 13.10 4.27
C GLN A 179 13.57 13.90 3.83
N VAL A 180 13.67 14.56 2.66
CA VAL A 180 12.62 15.39 2.08
C VAL A 180 11.99 14.67 0.90
N ALA A 181 10.70 14.31 0.97
CA ALA A 181 9.92 13.88 -0.19
C ALA A 181 9.54 15.12 -1.04
N ARG A 182 9.59 14.98 -2.35
CA ARG A 182 9.28 16.06 -3.29
C ARG A 182 8.22 15.61 -4.28
N GLN A 183 7.29 16.49 -4.60
CA GLN A 183 6.24 16.21 -5.57
C GLN A 183 5.97 17.45 -6.43
N TRP A 184 5.90 17.24 -7.74
CA TRP A 184 5.59 18.26 -8.73
C TRP A 184 4.32 17.90 -9.48
N PHE A 185 3.41 18.86 -9.56
CA PHE A 185 2.25 18.80 -10.44
C PHE A 185 2.57 19.58 -11.71
N GLN A 186 2.42 18.99 -12.87
CA GLN A 186 2.77 19.58 -14.15
C GLN A 186 1.66 19.35 -15.17
N LYS A 187 1.61 20.21 -16.21
CA LYS A 187 0.64 20.13 -17.31
C LYS A 187 1.27 20.26 -18.68
N THR A 188 2.59 20.31 -18.79
CA THR A 188 3.31 20.55 -20.04
C THR A 188 2.97 19.53 -21.13
N HIS A 189 2.81 18.26 -20.76
CA HIS A 189 2.45 17.16 -21.66
C HIS A 189 1.16 16.44 -21.23
N GLY A 190 0.23 17.18 -20.61
CA GLY A 190 -0.95 16.66 -19.96
C GLY A 190 -0.80 16.67 -18.42
N PRO A 191 -1.80 16.16 -17.68
CA PRO A 191 -1.71 16.11 -16.22
C PRO A 191 -0.65 15.09 -15.78
N GLU A 192 0.46 15.59 -15.24
CA GLU A 192 1.56 14.78 -14.74
C GLU A 192 1.81 15.04 -13.26
N ILE A 193 2.15 14.00 -12.51
CA ILE A 193 2.55 14.08 -11.11
C ILE A 193 3.87 13.33 -10.96
N LEU A 194 4.95 14.05 -10.72
CA LEU A 194 6.27 13.50 -10.45
C LEU A 194 6.52 13.50 -8.95
N ALA A 195 6.92 12.36 -8.39
CA ALA A 195 7.33 12.25 -7.01
C ALA A 195 8.74 11.67 -6.88
N PHE A 196 9.57 12.33 -6.08
CA PHE A 196 10.86 11.83 -5.62
C PHE A 196 10.74 11.49 -4.13
N LEU A 197 10.94 10.23 -3.81
CA LEU A 197 10.75 9.66 -2.48
C LEU A 197 12.11 9.18 -1.96
N PRO A 198 12.61 9.69 -0.81
CA PRO A 198 13.95 9.40 -0.30
C PRO A 198 14.06 7.94 0.14
N ILE A 199 15.10 7.21 -0.32
CA ILE A 199 15.39 5.82 0.05
C ILE A 199 16.87 5.63 0.40
N GLY A 200 17.23 4.46 0.92
CA GLY A 200 18.63 4.11 1.21
C GLY A 200 19.17 4.64 2.54
N GLY A 201 18.28 5.01 3.48
CA GLY A 201 18.65 5.53 4.79
C GLY A 201 18.77 7.05 4.84
N GLU A 202 19.14 7.60 5.99
CA GLU A 202 19.01 9.03 6.29
C GLU A 202 19.93 9.95 5.46
N ALA A 203 21.16 9.51 5.20
CA ALA A 203 22.17 10.30 4.49
C ALA A 203 22.34 9.89 3.02
N SER A 204 21.39 9.15 2.47
CA SER A 204 21.50 8.61 1.11
C SER A 204 21.21 9.68 0.03
N HIS A 205 21.70 9.40 -1.15
CA HIS A 205 21.47 10.15 -2.38
C HIS A 205 20.46 9.46 -3.29
N GLU A 206 19.86 8.36 -2.82
CA GLU A 206 18.99 7.53 -3.64
C GLU A 206 17.52 7.88 -3.46
N TRP A 207 16.78 7.77 -4.56
CA TRP A 207 15.36 8.10 -4.60
C TRP A 207 14.59 7.01 -5.34
N ALA A 208 13.41 6.68 -4.81
CA ALA A 208 12.39 6.05 -5.61
C ALA A 208 11.60 7.13 -6.34
N VAL A 209 11.48 6.98 -7.64
CA VAL A 209 10.71 7.88 -8.51
C VAL A 209 9.39 7.23 -8.84
N VAL A 210 8.31 7.97 -8.71
CA VAL A 210 6.98 7.61 -9.23
C VAL A 210 6.48 8.77 -10.08
N TRP A 211 6.27 8.52 -11.37
CA TRP A 211 5.78 9.51 -12.31
C TRP A 211 4.45 9.09 -12.90
N SER A 212 3.36 9.76 -12.50
CA SER A 212 2.02 9.54 -13.05
C SER A 212 1.90 10.35 -14.34
N LEU A 213 1.58 9.66 -15.44
CA LEU A 213 1.65 10.15 -16.81
C LEU A 213 0.46 9.66 -17.63
N THR A 214 0.17 10.30 -18.76
CA THR A 214 -0.71 9.69 -19.75
C THR A 214 -0.10 8.37 -20.29
N PRO A 215 -0.91 7.39 -20.72
CA PRO A 215 -0.40 6.11 -21.23
C PRO A 215 0.61 6.25 -22.36
N ALA A 216 0.34 7.16 -23.32
CA ALA A 216 1.25 7.41 -24.44
C ALA A 216 2.60 7.99 -23.99
N ARG A 217 2.58 8.93 -23.03
CA ARG A 217 3.81 9.53 -22.49
C ARG A 217 4.61 8.52 -21.68
N ALA A 218 3.96 7.70 -20.85
CA ALA A 218 4.61 6.64 -20.09
C ALA A 218 5.33 5.64 -21.01
N GLN A 219 4.68 5.23 -22.10
CA GLN A 219 5.26 4.32 -23.08
C GLN A 219 6.43 5.00 -23.85
N ALA A 220 6.32 6.27 -24.20
CA ALA A 220 7.40 7.01 -24.82
C ALA A 220 8.63 7.07 -23.90
N LEU A 221 8.45 7.39 -22.60
CA LEU A 221 9.53 7.45 -21.62
C LEU A 221 10.15 6.08 -21.33
N LEU A 222 9.41 5.00 -21.51
CA LEU A 222 9.96 3.65 -21.36
C LEU A 222 10.96 3.31 -22.48
N ASN A 223 10.74 3.86 -23.68
CA ASN A 223 11.50 3.52 -24.89
C ASN A 223 12.69 4.45 -25.19
N VAL A 224 12.83 5.59 -24.51
CA VAL A 224 13.98 6.48 -24.71
C VAL A 224 15.25 5.91 -24.06
N SER A 225 16.44 6.36 -24.52
CA SER A 225 17.71 6.00 -23.90
C SER A 225 17.78 6.44 -22.42
N HIS A 226 18.69 5.88 -21.65
CA HIS A 226 18.91 6.26 -20.25
C HIS A 226 19.24 7.75 -20.13
N ASP A 227 20.15 8.24 -20.94
CA ASP A 227 20.57 9.66 -20.94
C ASP A 227 19.42 10.61 -21.26
N ALA A 228 18.62 10.28 -22.30
CA ALA A 228 17.45 11.07 -22.66
C ALA A 228 16.38 11.06 -21.55
N PHE A 229 16.20 9.94 -20.87
CA PHE A 229 15.28 9.83 -19.72
C PHE A 229 15.78 10.69 -18.54
N GLN A 230 17.07 10.63 -18.21
CA GLN A 230 17.67 11.40 -17.12
C GLN A 230 17.51 12.91 -17.35
N LEU A 231 17.73 13.39 -18.60
CA LEU A 231 17.51 14.78 -18.96
C LEU A 231 16.03 15.20 -18.79
N GLN A 232 15.08 14.36 -19.23
CA GLN A 232 13.66 14.65 -19.07
C GLN A 232 13.23 14.66 -17.60
N LEU A 233 13.82 13.78 -16.78
CA LEU A 233 13.54 13.73 -15.35
C LEU A 233 14.13 14.96 -14.62
N GLN A 234 15.33 15.40 -15.04
CA GLN A 234 15.95 16.61 -14.53
C GLN A 234 15.12 17.85 -14.87
N ASP A 235 14.64 17.96 -16.10
CA ASP A 235 13.76 19.05 -16.52
C ASP A 235 12.43 19.03 -15.75
N ALA A 236 11.79 17.88 -15.66
CA ALA A 236 10.53 17.69 -14.93
C ALA A 236 10.67 17.99 -13.42
N SER A 237 11.83 17.75 -12.83
CA SER A 237 12.14 18.14 -11.44
C SER A 237 12.63 19.58 -11.29
N GLN A 238 12.60 20.37 -12.37
CA GLN A 238 13.06 21.77 -12.41
C GLN A 238 14.53 21.96 -11.98
N GLY A 239 15.36 20.96 -12.25
CA GLY A 239 16.79 20.97 -11.91
C GLY A 239 17.09 20.89 -10.40
N ILE A 240 16.08 20.77 -9.53
CA ILE A 240 16.26 20.75 -8.07
C ILE A 240 17.09 19.53 -7.61
N ALA A 241 17.02 18.43 -8.35
CA ALA A 241 17.79 17.23 -8.06
C ALA A 241 19.28 17.32 -8.50
N GLY A 242 19.66 18.34 -9.30
CA GLY A 242 20.96 18.40 -9.93
C GLY A 242 21.12 17.30 -10.99
N ALA A 243 22.34 16.78 -11.16
CA ALA A 243 22.59 15.64 -12.03
C ALA A 243 21.89 14.38 -11.47
N VAL A 244 21.22 13.67 -12.36
CA VAL A 244 20.44 12.46 -12.04
C VAL A 244 21.07 11.27 -12.74
N GLU A 245 21.32 10.19 -12.01
CA GLU A 245 21.79 8.89 -12.50
C GLU A 245 20.69 7.85 -12.34
N LEU A 246 20.31 7.15 -13.41
CA LEU A 246 19.32 6.05 -13.35
C LEU A 246 19.98 4.79 -12.77
N MET A 247 19.43 4.27 -11.68
CA MET A 247 19.98 3.14 -10.92
C MET A 247 19.26 1.81 -11.16
N SER A 248 18.12 1.83 -11.86
CA SER A 248 17.30 0.64 -12.09
C SER A 248 16.64 0.67 -13.47
N GLU A 249 16.10 -0.47 -13.87
CA GLU A 249 15.12 -0.52 -14.96
C GLU A 249 13.91 0.37 -14.63
N ARG A 250 13.21 0.78 -15.69
CA ARG A 250 11.95 1.53 -15.61
C ARG A 250 10.80 0.55 -15.70
N ALA A 251 9.83 0.64 -14.78
CA ALA A 251 8.62 -0.16 -14.79
C ALA A 251 7.39 0.74 -14.97
N VAL A 252 6.40 0.26 -15.75
CA VAL A 252 5.16 0.99 -16.02
C VAL A 252 3.96 0.11 -15.74
N TRP A 253 2.93 0.67 -15.07
CA TRP A 253 1.65 0.00 -14.85
C TRP A 253 0.49 0.99 -14.86
N PRO A 254 -0.73 0.54 -15.25
CA PRO A 254 -1.91 1.40 -15.25
C PRO A 254 -2.32 1.77 -13.82
N LEU A 255 -2.75 3.02 -13.65
CA LEU A 255 -3.37 3.49 -12.43
C LEU A 255 -4.85 3.18 -12.45
N GLN A 256 -5.33 2.58 -11.35
CA GLN A 256 -6.74 2.19 -11.23
C GLN A 256 -7.18 2.20 -9.77
N LEU A 257 -8.44 2.49 -9.56
CA LEU A 257 -9.16 2.22 -8.34
C LEU A 257 -10.00 0.96 -8.56
N ALA A 258 -9.93 0.01 -7.64
CA ALA A 258 -10.73 -1.19 -7.77
C ALA A 258 -11.25 -1.65 -6.41
N LYS A 259 -12.45 -2.25 -6.39
CA LYS A 259 -13.09 -2.72 -5.17
C LYS A 259 -13.89 -3.98 -5.44
N ALA A 260 -13.72 -4.99 -4.59
CA ALA A 260 -14.59 -6.16 -4.60
C ALA A 260 -16.00 -5.82 -4.11
N SER A 261 -17.00 -6.37 -4.76
CA SER A 261 -18.42 -6.15 -4.43
C SER A 261 -18.78 -6.65 -3.03
N ARG A 262 -18.07 -7.67 -2.56
CA ARG A 262 -18.23 -8.28 -1.24
C ARG A 262 -16.88 -8.78 -0.75
N TRP A 263 -16.56 -8.56 0.53
CA TRP A 263 -15.27 -8.94 1.11
C TRP A 263 -15.35 -10.19 1.97
N THR A 264 -16.54 -10.59 2.39
CA THR A 264 -16.73 -11.79 3.23
C THR A 264 -17.91 -12.61 2.75
N GLY A 265 -17.86 -13.94 2.94
CA GLY A 265 -18.95 -14.83 2.53
C GLY A 265 -18.69 -16.28 2.95
N ALA A 266 -19.70 -17.13 2.74
CA ALA A 266 -19.55 -18.57 2.89
C ALA A 266 -18.71 -19.12 1.73
N MET A 267 -17.84 -20.09 2.01
CA MET A 267 -17.13 -20.83 0.97
C MET A 267 -18.10 -21.72 0.20
N PRO A 268 -18.04 -21.75 -1.15
CA PRO A 268 -18.86 -22.65 -1.95
C PRO A 268 -18.66 -24.11 -1.53
N GLY A 269 -19.75 -24.89 -1.49
CA GLY A 269 -19.71 -26.30 -1.11
C GLY A 269 -19.49 -26.57 0.39
N SER A 270 -19.34 -25.54 1.23
CA SER A 270 -19.25 -25.73 2.67
C SER A 270 -20.59 -26.13 3.27
N GLY A 271 -20.57 -27.12 4.17
CA GLY A 271 -21.75 -27.56 4.92
C GLY A 271 -22.21 -26.55 5.97
N ALA A 272 -23.25 -26.89 6.70
CA ALA A 272 -23.74 -26.10 7.84
C ALA A 272 -23.08 -26.56 9.18
N GLY A 273 -23.11 -25.69 10.19
CA GLY A 273 -22.62 -25.99 11.53
C GLY A 273 -21.09 -26.08 11.60
N LYS A 274 -20.57 -27.19 12.17
CA LYS A 274 -19.12 -27.41 12.36
C LYS A 274 -18.34 -27.56 11.03
N GLN A 275 -19.01 -27.81 9.92
CA GLN A 275 -18.42 -27.92 8.58
C GLN A 275 -18.52 -26.60 7.80
N ALA A 276 -19.10 -25.57 8.39
CA ALA A 276 -19.19 -24.25 7.75
C ALA A 276 -17.79 -23.66 7.60
N ALA A 277 -17.46 -23.25 6.37
CA ALA A 277 -16.26 -22.51 6.06
C ALA A 277 -16.65 -21.17 5.43
N SER A 278 -15.87 -20.14 5.72
CA SER A 278 -16.09 -18.78 5.22
C SER A 278 -14.82 -18.22 4.63
N PHE A 279 -14.96 -17.19 3.80
CA PHE A 279 -13.83 -16.43 3.27
C PHE A 279 -13.85 -14.97 3.72
N ALA A 280 -12.67 -14.35 3.71
CA ALA A 280 -12.47 -12.92 3.80
C ALA A 280 -11.42 -12.48 2.77
N LEU A 281 -11.59 -11.32 2.15
CA LEU A 281 -10.60 -10.68 1.30
C LEU A 281 -9.81 -9.64 2.11
N ALA A 282 -8.50 -9.49 1.86
CA ALA A 282 -7.67 -8.46 2.46
C ALA A 282 -6.62 -7.91 1.46
N GLY A 283 -6.22 -6.66 1.63
CA GLY A 283 -5.30 -5.95 0.75
C GLY A 283 -5.84 -5.79 -0.67
N ASP A 284 -4.97 -5.80 -1.67
CA ASP A 284 -5.34 -5.55 -3.06
C ASP A 284 -6.32 -6.61 -3.64
N ALA A 285 -6.52 -7.73 -2.97
CA ALA A 285 -7.58 -8.68 -3.32
C ALA A 285 -8.99 -8.13 -3.01
N ALA A 286 -9.13 -7.31 -1.98
CA ALA A 286 -10.38 -6.65 -1.59
C ALA A 286 -10.54 -5.28 -2.27
N HIS A 287 -9.46 -4.52 -2.38
CA HIS A 287 -9.45 -3.15 -2.89
C HIS A 287 -8.06 -2.75 -3.40
N ALA A 288 -8.00 -2.04 -4.49
CA ALA A 288 -6.79 -1.37 -4.96
C ALA A 288 -7.07 0.12 -5.03
N ILE A 289 -6.31 0.92 -4.32
CA ILE A 289 -6.45 2.38 -4.31
C ILE A 289 -5.40 3.03 -5.20
N HIS A 290 -5.72 4.23 -5.70
CA HIS A 290 -4.79 5.02 -6.51
C HIS A 290 -3.53 5.33 -5.70
N PRO A 291 -2.32 5.08 -6.22
CA PRO A 291 -1.06 5.20 -5.47
C PRO A 291 -0.60 6.67 -5.29
N LEU A 292 -1.51 7.63 -5.12
CA LEU A 292 -1.18 9.06 -4.92
C LEU A 292 -0.25 9.35 -3.72
N ALA A 293 0.42 8.38 -3.16
CA ALA A 293 1.52 8.51 -2.19
C ALA A 293 2.01 7.15 -1.68
N GLY A 294 1.92 6.08 -2.48
CA GLY A 294 2.35 4.74 -2.04
C GLY A 294 1.52 4.15 -0.89
N GLN A 295 0.27 4.58 -0.70
CA GLN A 295 -0.56 4.23 0.46
C GLN A 295 -1.24 2.86 0.40
N GLY A 296 -1.21 2.16 -0.74
CA GLY A 296 -1.90 0.87 -0.92
C GLY A 296 -1.53 -0.15 0.16
N LEU A 297 -0.26 -0.26 0.50
CA LEU A 297 0.18 -1.19 1.54
C LEU A 297 -0.30 -0.79 2.95
N ASN A 298 -0.40 0.50 3.28
CA ASN A 298 -0.93 0.95 4.57
C ASN A 298 -2.38 0.48 4.77
N VAL A 299 -3.19 0.55 3.70
CA VAL A 299 -4.59 0.10 3.76
C VAL A 299 -4.66 -1.41 3.90
N GLY A 300 -3.81 -2.16 3.19
CA GLY A 300 -3.71 -3.62 3.35
C GLY A 300 -3.25 -4.05 4.74
N LEU A 301 -2.29 -3.34 5.36
CA LEU A 301 -1.87 -3.61 6.74
C LEU A 301 -2.94 -3.21 7.77
N ALA A 302 -3.74 -2.19 7.48
CA ALA A 302 -4.91 -1.86 8.30
C ALA A 302 -6.01 -2.94 8.21
N ASP A 303 -6.16 -3.61 7.05
CA ASP A 303 -7.02 -4.81 6.94
C ASP A 303 -6.52 -5.93 7.85
N VAL A 304 -5.20 -6.18 7.84
CA VAL A 304 -4.55 -7.18 8.70
C VAL A 304 -4.86 -6.92 10.17
N ALA A 305 -4.59 -5.69 10.63
CA ALA A 305 -4.85 -5.28 12.01
C ALA A 305 -6.34 -5.44 12.39
N THR A 306 -7.23 -4.96 11.53
CA THR A 306 -8.67 -4.99 11.80
C THR A 306 -9.20 -6.42 11.84
N LEU A 307 -8.83 -7.27 10.88
CA LEU A 307 -9.28 -8.66 10.85
C LEU A 307 -8.76 -9.46 12.04
N ALA A 308 -7.47 -9.31 12.37
CA ALA A 308 -6.86 -9.97 13.51
C ALA A 308 -7.51 -9.53 14.84
N ASN A 309 -7.80 -8.24 15.02
CA ASN A 309 -8.48 -7.71 16.20
C ASN A 309 -9.93 -8.22 16.31
N VAL A 310 -10.67 -8.28 15.19
CA VAL A 310 -12.03 -8.83 15.16
C VAL A 310 -12.02 -10.31 15.54
N ILE A 311 -11.03 -11.09 15.08
CA ILE A 311 -10.87 -12.51 15.44
C ILE A 311 -10.50 -12.64 16.92
N GLN A 312 -9.58 -11.83 17.43
CA GLN A 312 -9.15 -11.86 18.82
C GLN A 312 -10.29 -11.51 19.79
N ALA A 313 -11.11 -10.53 19.43
CA ALA A 313 -12.24 -10.07 20.25
C ALA A 313 -13.50 -10.95 20.11
N LYS A 314 -13.44 -12.06 19.39
CA LYS A 314 -14.60 -12.96 19.24
C LYS A 314 -14.97 -13.61 20.55
N GLU A 315 -16.24 -13.82 20.76
CA GLU A 315 -16.74 -14.62 21.87
C GLU A 315 -16.24 -16.06 21.74
N PHE A 316 -15.86 -16.71 22.85
CA PHE A 316 -15.22 -18.04 22.85
C PHE A 316 -16.03 -19.14 22.13
N TRP A 317 -17.36 -19.05 22.18
CA TRP A 317 -18.28 -19.98 21.53
C TRP A 317 -18.49 -19.74 20.04
N ARG A 318 -18.07 -18.59 19.52
CA ARG A 318 -18.26 -18.21 18.12
C ARG A 318 -17.18 -18.82 17.23
N PRO A 319 -17.53 -19.56 16.16
CA PRO A 319 -16.55 -20.11 15.24
C PRO A 319 -15.90 -19.03 14.37
N LEU A 320 -14.71 -19.31 13.85
CA LEU A 320 -14.00 -18.43 12.91
C LEU A 320 -14.76 -18.24 11.59
N SER A 321 -15.59 -19.20 11.21
CA SER A 321 -16.46 -19.15 10.02
C SER A 321 -17.74 -18.31 10.20
N ASP A 322 -17.96 -17.69 11.37
CA ASP A 322 -19.17 -16.89 11.61
C ASP A 322 -19.19 -15.63 10.73
N LEU A 323 -20.14 -15.58 9.82
CA LEU A 323 -20.31 -14.44 8.91
C LEU A 323 -20.67 -13.13 9.62
N LYS A 324 -21.34 -13.17 10.79
CA LYS A 324 -21.64 -11.95 11.56
C LYS A 324 -20.35 -11.35 12.13
N LEU A 325 -19.40 -12.21 12.53
CA LEU A 325 -18.06 -11.80 12.95
C LEU A 325 -17.32 -11.15 11.79
N LEU A 326 -17.20 -11.85 10.65
CA LEU A 326 -16.46 -11.36 9.49
C LEU A 326 -17.05 -10.07 8.89
N ARG A 327 -18.38 -9.89 8.94
CA ARG A 327 -19.03 -8.64 8.52
C ARG A 327 -18.69 -7.44 9.40
N ARG A 328 -18.22 -7.62 10.65
CA ARG A 328 -17.70 -6.52 11.47
C ARG A 328 -16.42 -5.96 10.83
N TYR A 329 -15.51 -6.87 10.42
CA TYR A 329 -14.32 -6.51 9.66
C TYR A 329 -14.67 -5.79 8.36
N GLU A 330 -15.50 -6.40 7.51
CA GLU A 330 -15.89 -5.86 6.22
C GLU A 330 -16.46 -4.44 6.33
N ARG A 331 -17.41 -4.21 7.24
CA ARG A 331 -18.04 -2.88 7.43
C ARG A 331 -17.04 -1.83 7.90
N ALA A 332 -16.18 -2.16 8.86
CA ALA A 332 -15.18 -1.25 9.39
C ALA A 332 -14.22 -0.81 8.27
N ARG A 333 -13.70 -1.78 7.49
CA ARG A 333 -12.73 -1.49 6.43
C ARG A 333 -13.34 -0.81 5.21
N GLN A 334 -14.56 -1.20 4.81
CA GLN A 334 -15.23 -0.55 3.68
C GLN A 334 -15.50 0.93 3.95
N ALA A 335 -15.89 1.30 5.16
CA ALA A 335 -16.12 2.70 5.54
C ALA A 335 -14.84 3.54 5.41
N GLU A 336 -13.70 3.04 5.91
CA GLU A 336 -12.41 3.75 5.82
C GLU A 336 -11.89 3.85 4.37
N VAL A 337 -11.97 2.75 3.61
CA VAL A 337 -11.55 2.73 2.20
C VAL A 337 -12.40 3.67 1.34
N MET A 338 -13.72 3.75 1.59
CA MET A 338 -14.59 4.70 0.91
C MET A 338 -14.24 6.15 1.25
N ALA A 339 -14.02 6.46 2.52
CA ALA A 339 -13.62 7.81 2.93
C ALA A 339 -12.31 8.23 2.26
N MET A 340 -11.31 7.34 2.23
CA MET A 340 -10.03 7.60 1.56
C MET A 340 -10.19 7.74 0.04
N GLY A 341 -11.03 6.90 -0.59
CA GLY A 341 -11.34 6.99 -2.02
C GLY A 341 -11.97 8.33 -2.40
N CYS A 342 -12.93 8.82 -1.61
CA CYS A 342 -13.55 10.13 -1.84
C CYS A 342 -12.53 11.27 -1.75
N VAL A 343 -11.59 11.22 -0.81
CA VAL A 343 -10.54 12.24 -0.67
C VAL A 343 -9.58 12.20 -1.86
N THR A 344 -9.10 11.03 -2.25
CA THR A 344 -8.20 10.87 -3.39
C THR A 344 -8.84 11.25 -4.73
N ASP A 345 -10.08 10.83 -4.96
CA ASP A 345 -10.84 11.20 -6.17
C ASP A 345 -11.13 12.72 -6.21
N GLY A 346 -11.48 13.31 -5.06
CA GLY A 346 -11.70 14.76 -4.95
C GLY A 346 -10.44 15.56 -5.26
N LEU A 347 -9.30 15.15 -4.71
CA LEU A 347 -8.00 15.78 -5.01
C LEU A 347 -7.64 15.61 -6.49
N GLN A 348 -7.75 14.41 -7.03
CA GLN A 348 -7.42 14.15 -8.44
C GLN A 348 -8.32 14.98 -9.37
N THR A 349 -9.63 15.04 -9.12
CA THR A 349 -10.56 15.85 -9.90
C THR A 349 -10.18 17.34 -9.83
N LEU A 350 -9.85 17.86 -8.64
CA LEU A 350 -9.42 19.24 -8.44
C LEU A 350 -8.13 19.56 -9.19
N PHE A 351 -7.18 18.61 -9.25
CA PHE A 351 -5.91 18.81 -9.97
C PHE A 351 -6.02 18.55 -11.48
N ALA A 352 -6.94 17.72 -11.92
CA ALA A 352 -7.20 17.45 -13.34
C ALA A 352 -7.99 18.55 -14.03
N GLU A 353 -8.78 19.35 -13.27
CA GLU A 353 -9.69 20.37 -13.82
C GLU A 353 -8.92 21.45 -14.58
N PRO A 354 -9.20 21.67 -15.88
CA PRO A 354 -8.47 22.60 -16.73
C PRO A 354 -8.92 24.06 -16.60
N SER A 355 -10.04 24.34 -15.90
CA SER A 355 -10.59 25.70 -15.86
C SER A 355 -9.72 26.66 -15.05
N VAL A 356 -9.44 27.84 -15.62
CA VAL A 356 -8.57 28.87 -15.02
C VAL A 356 -9.07 29.34 -13.64
N PRO A 357 -10.40 29.53 -13.39
CA PRO A 357 -10.87 29.91 -12.07
C PRO A 357 -10.60 28.86 -11.00
N VAL A 358 -10.76 27.56 -11.32
CA VAL A 358 -10.50 26.46 -10.39
C VAL A 358 -9.00 26.33 -10.12
N GLN A 359 -8.15 26.54 -11.12
CA GLN A 359 -6.70 26.56 -10.95
C GLN A 359 -6.24 27.69 -10.00
N LYS A 360 -6.77 28.89 -10.17
CA LYS A 360 -6.49 30.03 -9.29
C LYS A 360 -6.96 29.77 -7.87
N LEU A 361 -8.19 29.24 -7.71
CA LEU A 361 -8.75 28.88 -6.41
C LEU A 361 -7.91 27.78 -5.72
N ARG A 362 -7.46 26.78 -6.47
CA ARG A 362 -6.57 25.71 -5.99
C ARG A 362 -5.24 26.28 -5.49
N ASN A 363 -4.57 27.10 -6.29
CA ASN A 363 -3.27 27.67 -5.94
C ASN A 363 -3.39 28.65 -4.76
N TRP A 364 -4.47 29.46 -4.73
CA TRP A 364 -4.78 30.30 -3.57
C TRP A 364 -5.09 29.42 -2.35
N GLY A 365 -5.88 28.35 -2.50
CA GLY A 365 -6.19 27.40 -1.45
C GLY A 365 -4.95 26.71 -0.91
N MET A 366 -4.02 26.26 -1.77
CA MET A 366 -2.74 25.68 -1.35
C MET A 366 -1.90 26.69 -0.55
N SER A 367 -1.80 27.93 -1.02
CA SER A 367 -1.03 28.98 -0.35
C SER A 367 -1.67 29.39 0.98
N ALA A 368 -3.01 29.53 1.01
CA ALA A 368 -3.77 29.83 2.23
C ALA A 368 -3.68 28.67 3.23
N PHE A 369 -3.81 27.42 2.76
CA PHE A 369 -3.67 26.23 3.58
C PHE A 369 -2.27 26.13 4.19
N ASN A 370 -1.23 26.57 3.46
CA ASN A 370 0.13 26.61 3.97
C ASN A 370 0.28 27.51 5.20
N GLN A 371 -0.57 28.48 5.36
CA GLN A 371 -0.58 29.41 6.51
C GLN A 371 -1.48 28.93 7.68
N LEU A 372 -2.38 27.96 7.45
CA LEU A 372 -3.34 27.47 8.43
C LEU A 372 -2.82 26.24 9.19
N ASN A 373 -1.88 26.44 10.11
CA ASN A 373 -1.30 25.38 10.93
C ASN A 373 -2.31 24.44 11.63
N PRO A 374 -3.46 24.91 12.19
CA PRO A 374 -4.43 24.02 12.81
C PRO A 374 -5.07 23.02 11.84
N LEU A 375 -5.39 23.48 10.62
CA LEU A 375 -6.00 22.63 9.58
C LEU A 375 -5.01 21.59 9.03
N LYS A 376 -3.73 21.99 8.87
CA LYS A 376 -2.64 21.06 8.53
C LYS A 376 -2.49 19.97 9.58
N LYS A 377 -2.49 20.33 10.86
CA LYS A 377 -2.41 19.38 11.98
C LYS A 377 -3.59 18.42 11.98
N TRP A 378 -4.80 18.90 11.71
CA TRP A 378 -5.99 18.08 11.67
C TRP A 378 -5.95 17.09 10.49
N MET A 379 -5.66 17.53 9.25
CA MET A 379 -5.59 16.66 8.08
C MET A 379 -4.45 15.64 8.17
N ALA A 380 -3.27 16.06 8.61
CA ALA A 380 -2.15 15.15 8.80
C ALA A 380 -2.43 14.16 9.94
N GLY A 381 -3.09 14.60 11.01
CA GLY A 381 -3.58 13.74 12.08
C GLY A 381 -4.57 12.69 11.60
N GLU A 382 -5.49 13.04 10.70
CA GLU A 382 -6.45 12.12 10.14
C GLU A 382 -5.79 11.11 9.18
N ALA A 383 -4.86 11.54 8.32
CA ALA A 383 -4.06 10.66 7.47
C ALA A 383 -3.18 9.67 8.28
N MET A 384 -2.78 10.06 9.49
CA MET A 384 -1.99 9.23 10.41
C MET A 384 -2.85 8.37 11.36
N LYS A 385 -4.14 8.71 11.56
CA LYS A 385 -5.04 8.04 12.52
C LYS A 385 -5.67 6.75 12.02
N SER A 386 -5.44 6.30 10.79
CA SER A 386 -6.17 5.17 10.20
C SER A 386 -6.04 3.82 10.97
N SER A 387 -5.66 3.83 12.25
CA SER A 387 -5.64 2.65 13.11
C SER A 387 -5.84 2.90 14.61
N ARG A 388 -6.18 4.11 15.04
CA ARG A 388 -6.61 4.31 16.43
C ARG A 388 -8.10 4.58 16.46
N GLN A 389 -8.89 3.56 16.66
CA GLN A 389 -10.06 3.52 17.52
C GLN A 389 -11.03 2.43 17.11
N SER A 390 -11.05 1.41 17.89
CA SER A 390 -12.29 0.89 18.51
C SER A 390 -11.87 0.02 19.68
N THR A 391 -11.60 0.67 20.78
CA THR A 391 -11.79 0.02 22.08
C THR A 391 -13.19 0.40 22.55
N PRO A 392 -14.02 -0.57 22.96
CA PRO A 392 -15.39 -0.35 23.42
C PRO A 392 -15.44 0.45 24.72
#